data_669bcf26bb2422e53c46b753fc7c0fd8
#
_entry.id   669bcf26bb2422e53c46b753fc7c0fd8
#
_cell.length_a   1.000
_cell.length_b   1.000
_cell.length_c   1.000
_cell.angle_alpha   90.00
_cell.angle_beta   90.00
_cell.angle_gamma   90.00
#
_symmetry.space_group_name_H-M   'P 1'
#
loop_
_entity.id
_entity.type
_entity.pdbx_description
1 polymer ?
#
loop_
_entity_poly.entity_id
_entity_poly.type
_entity_poly.pdbx_seq_one_letter_code
_entity_poly.pdbx_strand_id
1 'polypeptide(L)'
;MEYKECFEIMGKDRNSYSKTDLEATFMRMKEDHMLNGQLKPAYNVQIAVENYFIVHGYVSSDRTDYNTLIPVLEKHKNAFGSILEEVTADSGYCSEKNLLYLKRNEISSYIKLQDHEKRKTRAYSEDISKYYNMRTGIFEDEQFYICHDGRELRHLRTESKEQDGYTQTFEVYGCADCSGCEHKVRCLYKYDAEKDAEKNKVMKINEQWEELKERSHANIQSERGILKRQTRSIQTEGHFGDIKENENFRRFNYRSADKVYKEFMLYAIGRNINKYHRFLYEKLRKFEGKTA
;
A
#
# COMPACT_ATOMS: atom_id res chain seq x y z
N MET A 1 34.20 4.10 -12.36
CA MET A 1 33.36 3.32 -11.41
C MET A 1 32.89 2.08 -12.15
N GLU A 2 33.31 0.92 -11.72
CA GLU A 2 32.94 -0.35 -12.36
C GLU A 2 31.47 -0.67 -12.07
N TYR A 3 30.81 -1.41 -12.94
CA TYR A 3 29.41 -1.80 -12.77
C TYR A 3 29.16 -2.55 -11.44
N LYS A 4 30.12 -3.31 -10.95
CA LYS A 4 30.03 -4.00 -9.64
C LYS A 4 29.84 -3.03 -8.49
N GLU A 5 30.61 -1.95 -8.41
CA GLU A 5 30.47 -0.92 -7.38
C GLU A 5 29.10 -0.25 -7.43
N CYS A 6 28.57 -0.01 -8.63
CA CYS A 6 27.24 0.55 -8.78
C CYS A 6 26.15 -0.38 -8.23
N PHE A 7 26.26 -1.69 -8.45
CA PHE A 7 25.32 -2.67 -7.91
C PHE A 7 25.45 -2.83 -6.40
N GLU A 8 26.65 -2.75 -5.85
CA GLU A 8 26.89 -2.77 -4.40
C GLU A 8 26.25 -1.57 -3.72
N ILE A 9 26.39 -0.36 -4.28
CA ILE A 9 25.77 0.86 -3.77
C ILE A 9 24.24 0.78 -3.85
N MET A 10 23.68 0.25 -4.94
CA MET A 10 22.23 0.10 -5.08
C MET A 10 21.63 -0.91 -4.11
N GLY A 11 22.35 -1.97 -3.80
CA GLY A 11 21.82 -3.10 -3.05
C GLY A 11 20.74 -3.87 -3.84
N LYS A 12 19.95 -4.71 -3.14
CA LYS A 12 18.96 -5.59 -3.77
C LYS A 12 17.63 -4.88 -4.09
N ASP A 13 17.31 -3.80 -3.38
CA ASP A 13 15.97 -3.20 -3.35
C ASP A 13 15.84 -1.94 -4.20
N ARG A 14 16.96 -1.39 -4.68
CA ARG A 14 16.98 -0.19 -5.51
C ARG A 14 17.47 -0.50 -6.93
N ASN A 15 16.94 0.23 -7.89
CA ASN A 15 17.36 0.16 -9.29
C ASN A 15 18.05 1.45 -9.78
N SER A 16 18.29 2.39 -8.88
CA SER A 16 18.99 3.63 -9.16
C SER A 16 19.48 4.28 -7.88
N TYR A 17 20.53 5.09 -7.98
CA TYR A 17 21.04 5.95 -6.93
C TYR A 17 21.58 7.25 -7.51
N SER A 18 21.70 8.29 -6.71
CA SER A 18 22.27 9.57 -7.13
C SER A 18 23.79 9.57 -6.84
N LYS A 19 24.59 10.06 -7.79
CA LYS A 19 26.04 10.22 -7.60
C LYS A 19 26.39 11.25 -6.52
N THR A 20 25.49 12.18 -6.23
CA THR A 20 25.70 13.23 -5.22
C THR A 20 25.13 12.87 -3.84
N ASP A 21 24.28 11.84 -3.78
CA ASP A 21 23.70 11.27 -2.56
C ASP A 21 23.41 9.79 -2.80
N LEU A 22 24.36 8.94 -2.39
CA LEU A 22 24.32 7.51 -2.70
C LEU A 22 23.11 6.76 -2.09
N GLU A 23 22.48 7.33 -1.07
CA GLU A 23 21.32 6.76 -0.42
C GLU A 23 20.00 7.21 -1.09
N ALA A 24 20.00 8.31 -1.83
CA ALA A 24 18.83 8.81 -2.52
C ALA A 24 18.54 7.99 -3.79
N THR A 25 17.25 7.71 -4.02
CA THR A 25 16.77 7.00 -5.22
C THR A 25 16.11 7.99 -6.18
N PHE A 26 16.27 7.79 -7.48
CA PHE A 26 15.56 8.59 -8.48
C PHE A 26 14.06 8.26 -8.45
N MET A 27 13.24 9.25 -8.14
CA MET A 27 11.80 9.14 -8.03
C MET A 27 11.09 10.16 -8.91
N ARG A 28 9.91 9.80 -9.39
CA ARG A 28 9.02 10.74 -10.06
C ARG A 28 8.35 11.62 -9.01
N MET A 29 8.52 12.92 -9.14
CA MET A 29 7.91 13.88 -8.22
C MET A 29 6.42 14.04 -8.53
N LYS A 30 5.57 14.12 -7.50
CA LYS A 30 4.13 14.41 -7.70
C LYS A 30 3.92 15.80 -8.32
N GLU A 31 4.77 16.74 -8.01
CA GLU A 31 4.76 18.12 -8.50
C GLU A 31 5.73 18.24 -9.68
N ASP A 32 5.40 17.62 -10.78
CA ASP A 32 6.11 17.79 -12.05
C ASP A 32 5.47 18.93 -12.84
N HIS A 33 5.83 20.17 -12.49
CA HIS A 33 5.29 21.37 -13.16
C HIS A 33 5.57 21.41 -14.67
N MET A 34 6.60 20.69 -15.12
CA MET A 34 6.97 20.62 -16.53
C MET A 34 6.24 19.49 -17.28
N LEU A 35 5.53 18.61 -16.55
CA LEU A 35 4.83 17.43 -17.07
C LEU A 35 5.72 16.53 -17.97
N ASN A 36 7.03 16.55 -17.76
CA ASN A 36 8.00 15.82 -18.58
C ASN A 36 8.43 14.47 -17.97
N GLY A 37 7.87 14.10 -16.82
CA GLY A 37 8.18 12.85 -16.14
C GLY A 37 9.58 12.76 -15.55
N GLN A 38 10.27 13.89 -15.39
CA GLN A 38 11.65 13.93 -14.89
C GLN A 38 11.79 13.27 -13.53
N LEU A 39 12.73 12.33 -13.45
CA LEU A 39 13.13 11.70 -12.19
C LEU A 39 14.11 12.62 -11.46
N LYS A 40 13.93 12.77 -10.15
CA LYS A 40 14.84 13.51 -9.26
C LYS A 40 15.32 12.62 -8.13
N PRO A 41 16.56 12.80 -7.64
CA PRO A 41 17.00 12.16 -6.40
C PRO A 41 16.08 12.58 -5.26
N ALA A 42 15.52 11.60 -4.56
CA ALA A 42 14.53 11.85 -3.52
C ALA A 42 14.52 10.73 -2.47
N TYR A 43 13.90 11.06 -1.35
CA TYR A 43 13.54 10.13 -0.29
C TYR A 43 12.02 10.05 -0.17
N ASN A 44 11.54 8.88 0.21
CA ASN A 44 10.14 8.67 0.60
C ASN A 44 10.03 8.92 2.10
N VAL A 45 9.31 9.98 2.47
CA VAL A 45 9.13 10.37 3.87
C VAL A 45 7.75 10.00 4.33
N GLN A 46 7.70 9.20 5.38
CA GLN A 46 6.47 8.78 6.05
C GLN A 46 6.28 9.55 7.35
N ILE A 47 5.03 9.85 7.67
CA ILE A 47 4.65 10.42 8.96
C ILE A 47 3.57 9.56 9.60
N ALA A 48 3.71 9.32 10.90
CA ALA A 48 2.62 8.84 11.74
C ALA A 48 2.04 10.02 12.51
N VAL A 49 0.72 10.15 12.45
CA VAL A 49 -0.01 11.27 13.06
C VAL A 49 -1.04 10.73 14.02
N GLU A 50 -1.10 11.29 15.21
CA GLU A 50 -2.14 11.03 16.19
C GLU A 50 -2.62 12.35 16.78
N ASN A 51 -3.95 12.53 16.84
CA ASN A 51 -4.58 13.74 17.39
C ASN A 51 -3.98 15.05 16.84
N TYR A 52 -3.70 15.08 15.52
CA TYR A 52 -3.06 16.20 14.80
C TYR A 52 -1.57 16.43 15.10
N PHE A 53 -0.92 15.57 15.87
CA PHE A 53 0.52 15.67 16.14
C PHE A 53 1.28 14.61 15.35
N ILE A 54 2.43 14.99 14.79
CA ILE A 54 3.36 14.05 14.18
C ILE A 54 4.08 13.32 15.33
N VAL A 55 3.79 12.03 15.49
CA VAL A 55 4.40 11.20 16.55
C VAL A 55 5.66 10.49 16.08
N HIS A 56 5.73 10.15 14.78
CA HIS A 56 6.91 9.56 14.17
C HIS A 56 7.13 10.06 12.74
N GLY A 57 8.39 10.08 12.34
CA GLY A 57 8.83 10.20 10.96
C GLY A 57 9.67 8.97 10.57
N TYR A 58 9.64 8.60 9.30
CA TYR A 58 10.50 7.59 8.71
C TYR A 58 10.93 8.03 7.31
N VAL A 59 12.21 7.88 7.01
CA VAL A 59 12.81 8.25 5.71
C VAL A 59 13.31 6.98 5.05
N SER A 60 12.81 6.70 3.86
CA SER A 60 13.17 5.54 3.05
C SER A 60 13.70 5.95 1.69
N SER A 61 14.57 5.13 1.13
CA SER A 61 14.95 5.19 -0.29
C SER A 61 14.00 4.41 -1.20
N ASP A 62 13.00 3.73 -0.65
CA ASP A 62 12.00 3.00 -1.43
C ASP A 62 11.08 3.95 -2.19
N ARG A 63 10.78 3.61 -3.45
CA ARG A 63 9.87 4.40 -4.28
C ARG A 63 8.41 4.26 -3.91
N THR A 64 8.08 3.19 -3.19
CA THR A 64 6.72 2.82 -2.82
C THR A 64 6.59 2.70 -1.31
N ASP A 65 5.35 2.76 -0.83
CA ASP A 65 5.06 2.72 0.59
C ASP A 65 4.97 1.28 1.15
N TYR A 66 5.09 0.26 0.29
CA TYR A 66 4.91 -1.15 0.66
C TYR A 66 5.79 -1.61 1.83
N ASN A 67 7.04 -1.15 1.86
CA ASN A 67 8.01 -1.59 2.86
C ASN A 67 8.14 -0.63 4.04
N THR A 68 7.38 0.46 4.07
CA THR A 68 7.59 1.54 5.04
C THR A 68 6.66 1.47 6.26
N LEU A 69 5.53 0.73 6.17
CA LEU A 69 4.57 0.63 7.28
C LEU A 69 5.17 -0.06 8.50
N ILE A 70 5.70 -1.28 8.31
CA ILE A 70 6.25 -2.08 9.42
C ILE A 70 7.37 -1.35 10.16
N PRO A 71 8.38 -0.73 9.49
CA PRO A 71 9.39 0.07 10.17
C PRO A 71 8.83 1.21 11.01
N VAL A 72 7.77 1.88 10.57
CA VAL A 72 7.11 2.94 11.34
C VAL A 72 6.44 2.38 12.59
N LEU A 73 5.74 1.24 12.47
CA LEU A 73 5.06 0.58 13.59
C LEU A 73 6.04 0.03 14.63
N GLU A 74 7.13 -0.59 14.17
CA GLU A 74 8.20 -1.07 15.06
C GLU A 74 8.89 0.11 15.79
N LYS A 75 9.10 1.22 15.09
CA LYS A 75 9.63 2.42 15.71
C LYS A 75 8.70 2.97 16.81
N HIS A 76 7.38 2.94 16.57
CA HIS A 76 6.38 3.31 17.57
C HIS A 76 6.46 2.40 18.79
N LYS A 77 6.44 1.09 18.58
CA LYS A 77 6.55 0.08 19.63
C LYS A 77 7.82 0.27 20.48
N ASN A 78 8.95 0.52 19.83
CA ASN A 78 10.22 0.74 20.53
C ASN A 78 10.25 2.04 21.34
N ALA A 79 9.57 3.08 20.86
CA ALA A 79 9.54 4.38 21.55
C ALA A 79 8.56 4.41 22.74
N PHE A 80 7.42 3.75 22.61
CA PHE A 80 6.34 3.84 23.60
C PHE A 80 6.08 2.52 24.38
N GLY A 81 6.76 1.44 24.01
CA GLY A 81 6.62 0.14 24.69
C GLY A 81 5.25 -0.53 24.50
N SER A 82 4.41 0.01 23.62
CA SER A 82 3.06 -0.51 23.38
C SER A 82 2.82 -0.80 21.90
N ILE A 83 1.95 -1.77 21.64
CA ILE A 83 1.42 -2.04 20.30
C ILE A 83 0.17 -1.18 20.11
N LEU A 84 0.00 -0.63 18.90
CA LEU A 84 -1.17 0.13 18.53
C LEU A 84 -2.40 -0.80 18.44
N GLU A 85 -3.56 -0.32 18.86
CA GLU A 85 -4.83 -1.05 18.68
C GLU A 85 -5.32 -1.01 17.23
N GLU A 86 -5.03 0.09 16.53
CA GLU A 86 -5.53 0.32 15.18
C GLU A 86 -4.61 1.22 14.35
N VAL A 87 -4.63 1.00 13.05
CA VAL A 87 -3.87 1.78 12.07
C VAL A 87 -4.75 2.13 10.88
N THR A 88 -4.70 3.40 10.48
CA THR A 88 -5.32 3.89 9.24
C THR A 88 -4.23 4.39 8.30
N ALA A 89 -4.16 3.81 7.12
CA ALA A 89 -3.16 4.21 6.13
C ALA A 89 -3.74 4.26 4.70
N ASP A 90 -2.97 4.79 3.76
CA ASP A 90 -3.36 4.89 2.36
C ASP A 90 -3.25 3.52 1.65
N SER A 91 -3.83 3.45 0.48
CA SER A 91 -3.80 2.25 -0.37
C SER A 91 -2.37 1.83 -0.79
N GLY A 92 -1.42 2.77 -0.80
CA GLY A 92 0.00 2.50 -1.02
C GLY A 92 0.62 1.51 -0.03
N TYR A 93 0.05 1.40 1.18
CA TYR A 93 0.50 0.46 2.21
C TYR A 93 -0.19 -0.91 2.16
N CYS A 94 -1.19 -1.08 1.25
CA CYS A 94 -1.94 -2.32 1.15
C CYS A 94 -1.11 -3.41 0.46
N SER A 95 -0.43 -4.23 1.25
CA SER A 95 0.29 -5.42 0.82
C SER A 95 -0.03 -6.60 1.73
N GLU A 96 0.13 -7.81 1.22
CA GLU A 96 -0.08 -9.03 2.01
C GLU A 96 0.80 -9.03 3.27
N LYS A 97 2.09 -8.69 3.11
CA LYS A 97 3.07 -8.59 4.21
C LYS A 97 2.60 -7.64 5.30
N ASN A 98 2.13 -6.44 4.93
CA ASN A 98 1.67 -5.45 5.89
C ASN A 98 0.38 -5.89 6.60
N LEU A 99 -0.61 -6.38 5.86
CA LEU A 99 -1.86 -6.85 6.47
C LEU A 99 -1.65 -8.09 7.35
N LEU A 100 -0.74 -8.99 6.95
CA LEU A 100 -0.38 -10.14 7.76
C LEU A 100 0.33 -9.74 9.05
N TYR A 101 1.25 -8.76 8.99
CA TYR A 101 1.90 -8.19 10.16
C TYR A 101 0.86 -7.59 11.13
N LEU A 102 -0.09 -6.80 10.62
CA LEU A 102 -1.15 -6.20 11.42
C LEU A 102 -2.04 -7.29 12.06
N LYS A 103 -2.43 -8.33 11.30
CA LYS A 103 -3.21 -9.46 11.82
C LYS A 103 -2.46 -10.20 12.94
N ARG A 104 -1.18 -10.48 12.76
CA ARG A 104 -0.34 -11.18 13.75
C ARG A 104 -0.11 -10.40 15.05
N ASN A 105 -0.12 -9.08 14.97
CA ASN A 105 0.01 -8.21 16.14
C ASN A 105 -1.34 -7.71 16.69
N GLU A 106 -2.47 -8.28 16.22
CA GLU A 106 -3.83 -7.94 16.65
C GLU A 106 -4.21 -6.47 16.42
N ILE A 107 -3.55 -5.81 15.45
CA ILE A 107 -3.81 -4.41 15.09
C ILE A 107 -4.95 -4.34 14.08
N SER A 108 -6.01 -3.61 14.39
CA SER A 108 -7.10 -3.36 13.46
C SER A 108 -6.65 -2.47 12.31
N SER A 109 -6.79 -2.97 11.07
CA SER A 109 -6.36 -2.26 9.87
C SER A 109 -7.51 -1.53 9.18
N TYR A 110 -7.33 -0.24 8.92
CA TYR A 110 -8.21 0.59 8.09
C TYR A 110 -7.43 1.08 6.87
N ILE A 111 -6.99 0.13 6.04
CA ILE A 111 -6.18 0.38 4.85
C ILE A 111 -7.03 0.14 3.60
N LYS A 112 -7.13 1.16 2.74
CA LYS A 112 -7.89 1.08 1.50
C LYS A 112 -7.20 0.11 0.53
N LEU A 113 -7.96 -0.79 -0.09
CA LEU A 113 -7.43 -1.67 -1.13
C LEU A 113 -7.04 -0.86 -2.37
N GLN A 114 -6.02 -1.29 -3.09
CA GLN A 114 -5.58 -0.62 -4.32
C GLN A 114 -6.64 -0.67 -5.43
N ASP A 115 -7.43 -1.74 -5.46
CA ASP A 115 -8.52 -1.96 -6.40
C ASP A 115 -9.90 -1.47 -5.91
N HIS A 116 -9.93 -0.76 -4.76
CA HIS A 116 -11.19 -0.31 -4.12
C HIS A 116 -12.13 0.42 -5.08
N GLU A 117 -11.64 1.35 -5.88
CA GLU A 117 -12.48 2.08 -6.84
C GLU A 117 -12.85 1.21 -8.04
N LYS A 118 -11.95 0.31 -8.46
CA LYS A 118 -12.22 -0.63 -9.56
C LYS A 118 -13.34 -1.61 -9.20
N ARG A 119 -13.39 -2.06 -7.94
CA ARG A 119 -14.43 -2.98 -7.44
C ARG A 119 -15.85 -2.43 -7.58
N LYS A 120 -16.01 -1.10 -7.67
CA LYS A 120 -17.30 -0.43 -7.86
C LYS A 120 -17.75 -0.34 -9.32
N THR A 121 -16.88 -0.71 -10.25
CA THR A 121 -17.15 -0.57 -11.68
C THR A 121 -17.84 -1.80 -12.26
N ARG A 122 -18.71 -1.58 -13.24
CA ARG A 122 -19.36 -2.66 -14.00
C ARG A 122 -18.33 -3.58 -14.68
N ALA A 123 -17.24 -3.02 -15.19
CA ALA A 123 -16.16 -3.79 -15.79
C ALA A 123 -15.53 -4.80 -14.82
N TYR A 124 -15.45 -4.48 -13.52
CA TYR A 124 -14.94 -5.41 -12.51
C TYR A 124 -15.92 -6.55 -12.24
N SER A 125 -17.21 -6.24 -12.09
CA SER A 125 -18.25 -7.25 -11.82
C SER A 125 -18.56 -8.15 -13.01
N GLU A 126 -18.29 -7.70 -14.26
CA GLU A 126 -18.52 -8.44 -15.49
C GLU A 126 -17.25 -9.09 -16.08
N ASP A 127 -16.11 -9.01 -15.39
CA ASP A 127 -14.86 -9.62 -15.85
C ASP A 127 -14.90 -11.15 -15.66
N ILE A 128 -15.25 -11.85 -16.73
CA ILE A 128 -15.37 -13.33 -16.75
C ILE A 128 -14.02 -14.04 -16.53
N SER A 129 -12.91 -13.32 -16.62
CA SER A 129 -11.57 -13.91 -16.44
C SER A 129 -11.21 -14.13 -14.97
N LYS A 130 -11.97 -13.53 -14.04
CA LYS A 130 -11.64 -13.47 -12.62
C LYS A 130 -12.44 -14.50 -11.80
N TYR A 131 -11.74 -15.20 -10.92
CA TYR A 131 -12.33 -16.23 -10.06
C TYR A 131 -13.47 -15.72 -9.18
N TYR A 132 -13.39 -14.47 -8.70
CA TYR A 132 -14.42 -13.88 -7.83
C TYR A 132 -15.75 -13.59 -8.57
N ASN A 133 -15.77 -13.65 -9.90
CA ASN A 133 -16.97 -13.58 -10.74
C ASN A 133 -17.42 -14.96 -11.26
N MET A 134 -16.75 -16.03 -10.85
CA MET A 134 -17.12 -17.41 -11.18
C MET A 134 -18.00 -18.01 -10.09
N ARG A 135 -18.87 -18.92 -10.48
CA ARG A 135 -19.61 -19.74 -9.51
C ARG A 135 -18.66 -20.76 -8.90
N THR A 136 -18.89 -21.13 -7.66
CA THR A 136 -18.14 -22.18 -6.96
C THR A 136 -19.02 -23.38 -6.71
N GLY A 137 -18.42 -24.56 -6.69
CA GLY A 137 -19.02 -25.81 -6.27
C GLY A 137 -18.08 -26.57 -5.33
N ILE A 138 -18.61 -27.59 -4.66
CA ILE A 138 -17.84 -28.51 -3.81
C ILE A 138 -18.15 -29.92 -4.30
N PHE A 139 -17.13 -30.72 -4.51
CA PHE A 139 -17.23 -32.14 -4.86
C PHE A 139 -16.16 -32.90 -4.06
N GLU A 140 -16.56 -33.92 -3.30
CA GLU A 140 -15.69 -34.73 -2.44
C GLU A 140 -14.81 -33.88 -1.52
N ASP A 141 -15.40 -32.84 -0.89
CA ASP A 141 -14.75 -31.82 -0.03
C ASP A 141 -13.74 -30.90 -0.74
N GLU A 142 -13.58 -31.03 -2.07
CA GLU A 142 -12.74 -30.14 -2.87
C GLU A 142 -13.56 -29.02 -3.53
N GLN A 143 -13.11 -27.78 -3.34
CA GLN A 143 -13.70 -26.63 -4.01
C GLN A 143 -13.26 -26.58 -5.48
N PHE A 144 -14.19 -26.28 -6.37
CA PHE A 144 -13.92 -25.99 -7.77
C PHE A 144 -14.66 -24.73 -8.24
N TYR A 145 -14.23 -24.18 -9.35
CA TYR A 145 -14.83 -22.99 -9.96
C TYR A 145 -15.51 -23.36 -11.26
N ILE A 146 -16.61 -22.68 -11.58
CA ILE A 146 -17.33 -22.85 -12.83
C ILE A 146 -17.16 -21.59 -13.64
N CYS A 147 -16.50 -21.69 -14.81
CA CYS A 147 -16.25 -20.55 -15.68
C CYS A 147 -17.54 -20.06 -16.36
N HIS A 148 -17.47 -18.98 -17.09
CA HIS A 148 -18.60 -18.37 -17.80
C HIS A 148 -19.22 -19.31 -18.85
N ASP A 149 -18.40 -20.20 -19.45
CA ASP A 149 -18.84 -21.23 -20.42
C ASP A 149 -19.39 -22.51 -19.74
N GLY A 150 -19.53 -22.51 -18.39
CA GLY A 150 -20.06 -23.66 -17.65
C GLY A 150 -19.05 -24.78 -17.38
N ARG A 151 -17.79 -24.62 -17.76
CA ARG A 151 -16.75 -25.63 -17.55
C ARG A 151 -16.12 -25.50 -16.16
N GLU A 152 -15.70 -26.63 -15.60
CA GLU A 152 -15.08 -26.68 -14.28
C GLU A 152 -13.59 -26.36 -14.34
N LEU A 153 -13.13 -25.58 -13.38
CA LEU A 153 -11.71 -25.40 -13.05
C LEU A 153 -11.46 -26.10 -11.73
N ARG A 154 -10.75 -27.23 -11.81
CA ARG A 154 -10.42 -28.05 -10.65
C ARG A 154 -9.05 -27.68 -10.10
N HIS A 155 -8.84 -27.99 -8.83
CA HIS A 155 -7.53 -27.83 -8.20
C HIS A 155 -6.50 -28.72 -8.90
N LEU A 156 -5.37 -28.13 -9.26
CA LEU A 156 -4.28 -28.83 -9.94
C LEU A 156 -3.09 -29.08 -9.02
N ARG A 157 -2.73 -28.08 -8.23
CA ARG A 157 -1.58 -28.11 -7.32
C ARG A 157 -1.54 -26.88 -6.44
N THR A 158 -0.79 -26.98 -5.36
CA THR A 158 -0.41 -25.85 -4.51
C THR A 158 1.01 -25.42 -4.86
N GLU A 159 1.22 -24.13 -5.04
CA GLU A 159 2.54 -23.54 -5.27
C GLU A 159 2.91 -22.62 -4.10
N SER A 160 4.15 -22.68 -3.66
CA SER A 160 4.68 -21.77 -2.64
C SER A 160 5.80 -20.92 -3.21
N LYS A 161 5.81 -19.65 -2.86
CA LYS A 161 6.85 -18.69 -3.23
C LYS A 161 7.33 -17.97 -1.99
N GLU A 162 8.63 -17.98 -1.76
CA GLU A 162 9.24 -17.15 -0.73
C GLU A 162 9.50 -15.74 -1.26
N GLN A 163 8.99 -14.74 -0.57
CA GLN A 163 9.17 -13.34 -0.93
C GLN A 163 9.29 -12.48 0.34
N ASP A 164 10.33 -11.64 0.42
CA ASP A 164 10.54 -10.66 1.50
C ASP A 164 10.46 -11.25 2.92
N GLY A 165 10.95 -12.49 3.09
CA GLY A 165 11.01 -13.17 4.37
C GLY A 165 9.68 -13.76 4.85
N TYR A 166 8.71 -13.98 3.96
CA TYR A 166 7.53 -14.76 4.23
C TYR A 166 7.14 -15.63 3.02
N THR A 167 6.43 -16.72 3.28
CA THR A 167 6.00 -17.68 2.25
C THR A 167 4.58 -17.34 1.82
N GLN A 168 4.41 -17.09 0.52
CA GLN A 168 3.11 -16.98 -0.14
C GLN A 168 2.70 -18.35 -0.65
N THR A 169 1.45 -18.74 -0.42
CA THR A 169 0.88 -20.00 -0.92
C THR A 169 -0.22 -19.69 -1.93
N PHE A 170 -0.20 -20.37 -3.05
CA PHE A 170 -1.15 -20.20 -4.14
C PHE A 170 -1.80 -21.56 -4.47
N GLU A 171 -3.12 -21.60 -4.42
CA GLU A 171 -3.89 -22.69 -4.95
C GLU A 171 -4.10 -22.47 -6.46
N VAL A 172 -3.69 -23.45 -7.26
CA VAL A 172 -3.73 -23.36 -8.72
C VAL A 172 -4.89 -24.20 -9.22
N TYR A 173 -5.82 -23.53 -9.91
CA TYR A 173 -6.98 -24.15 -10.52
C TYR A 173 -6.87 -24.07 -12.04
N GLY A 174 -7.34 -25.12 -12.74
CA GLY A 174 -7.30 -25.16 -14.19
C GLY A 174 -8.49 -25.88 -14.80
N CYS A 175 -8.87 -25.41 -15.98
CA CYS A 175 -9.84 -26.08 -16.83
C CYS A 175 -9.14 -27.19 -17.62
N ALA A 176 -9.71 -28.37 -17.65
CA ALA A 176 -9.15 -29.52 -18.37
C ALA A 176 -9.12 -29.29 -19.90
N ASP A 177 -10.18 -28.71 -20.43
CA ASP A 177 -10.29 -28.41 -21.86
C ASP A 177 -11.06 -27.11 -22.11
N CYS A 178 -10.44 -26.19 -22.82
CA CYS A 178 -11.03 -24.94 -23.31
C CYS A 178 -11.17 -24.89 -24.84
N SER A 179 -11.07 -26.04 -25.53
CA SER A 179 -11.26 -26.10 -26.99
C SER A 179 -12.66 -25.62 -27.38
N GLY A 180 -12.79 -24.91 -28.49
CA GLY A 180 -14.06 -24.39 -28.98
C GLY A 180 -14.77 -23.36 -28.12
N CYS A 181 -14.15 -22.86 -27.03
CA CYS A 181 -14.75 -21.83 -26.19
C CYS A 181 -14.69 -20.44 -26.85
N GLU A 182 -15.86 -19.85 -27.11
CA GLU A 182 -15.98 -18.53 -27.73
C GLU A 182 -15.45 -17.39 -26.81
N HIS A 183 -15.31 -17.66 -25.52
CA HIS A 183 -14.92 -16.66 -24.53
C HIS A 183 -13.41 -16.56 -24.31
N LYS A 184 -12.57 -17.32 -25.01
CA LYS A 184 -11.10 -17.33 -24.82
C LYS A 184 -10.48 -15.94 -24.88
N VAL A 185 -10.88 -15.11 -25.83
CA VAL A 185 -10.37 -13.74 -26.00
C VAL A 185 -10.58 -12.87 -24.74
N ARG A 186 -11.72 -13.04 -24.05
CA ARG A 186 -12.05 -12.29 -22.84
C ARG A 186 -11.54 -12.98 -21.56
N CYS A 187 -11.36 -14.29 -21.61
CA CYS A 187 -11.01 -15.11 -20.46
C CYS A 187 -9.50 -15.24 -20.24
N LEU A 188 -8.71 -15.32 -21.32
CA LEU A 188 -7.27 -15.49 -21.25
C LEU A 188 -6.55 -14.13 -21.41
N TYR A 189 -5.56 -13.90 -20.56
CA TYR A 189 -4.76 -12.66 -20.63
C TYR A 189 -3.91 -12.62 -21.91
N LYS A 190 -4.04 -11.55 -22.69
CA LYS A 190 -3.31 -11.35 -23.97
C LYS A 190 -3.40 -12.54 -24.92
N TYR A 191 -4.60 -13.12 -25.05
CA TYR A 191 -4.85 -14.25 -25.93
C TYR A 191 -4.53 -13.93 -27.40
N ASP A 192 -3.76 -14.82 -28.01
CA ASP A 192 -3.43 -14.80 -29.42
C ASP A 192 -3.97 -16.08 -30.05
N ALA A 193 -4.90 -15.99 -31.01
CA ALA A 193 -5.59 -17.12 -31.59
C ALA A 193 -4.65 -18.11 -32.31
N GLU A 194 -3.53 -17.62 -32.86
CA GLU A 194 -2.57 -18.47 -33.56
C GLU A 194 -1.65 -19.24 -32.59
N LYS A 195 -1.27 -18.61 -31.46
CA LYS A 195 -0.30 -19.15 -30.50
C LYS A 195 -0.94 -19.86 -29.32
N ASP A 196 -2.13 -19.39 -28.91
CA ASP A 196 -2.78 -19.81 -27.67
C ASP A 196 -4.04 -20.68 -27.95
N ALA A 197 -4.22 -21.20 -29.18
CA ALA A 197 -5.41 -21.97 -29.57
C ALA A 197 -5.69 -23.14 -28.62
N GLU A 198 -4.66 -23.85 -28.16
CA GLU A 198 -4.74 -25.01 -27.26
C GLU A 198 -4.63 -24.63 -25.78
N LYS A 199 -4.43 -23.35 -25.47
CA LYS A 199 -4.21 -22.90 -24.10
C LYS A 199 -5.48 -22.98 -23.26
N ASN A 200 -5.40 -23.66 -22.14
CA ASN A 200 -6.48 -23.77 -21.18
C ASN A 200 -6.39 -22.68 -20.11
N LYS A 201 -7.55 -22.35 -19.52
CA LYS A 201 -7.62 -21.40 -18.40
C LYS A 201 -6.95 -22.00 -17.17
N VAL A 202 -5.97 -21.26 -16.64
CA VAL A 202 -5.34 -21.52 -15.34
C VAL A 202 -5.42 -20.24 -14.51
N MET A 203 -5.69 -20.37 -13.23
CA MET A 203 -5.70 -19.26 -12.28
C MET A 203 -4.99 -19.65 -10.98
N LYS A 204 -4.39 -18.66 -10.33
CA LYS A 204 -3.71 -18.83 -9.03
C LYS A 204 -4.42 -17.95 -8.02
N ILE A 205 -4.79 -18.53 -6.91
CA ILE A 205 -5.49 -17.86 -5.82
C ILE A 205 -4.63 -17.98 -4.56
N ASN A 206 -4.33 -16.86 -3.94
CA ASN A 206 -3.73 -16.82 -2.61
C ASN A 206 -4.85 -16.56 -1.60
N GLU A 207 -5.35 -17.61 -1.00
CA GLU A 207 -6.51 -17.56 -0.08
C GLU A 207 -6.23 -16.67 1.13
N GLN A 208 -5.02 -16.75 1.70
CA GLN A 208 -4.62 -15.88 2.81
C GLN A 208 -4.69 -14.40 2.42
N TRP A 209 -4.20 -14.07 1.22
CA TRP A 209 -4.26 -12.71 0.72
C TRP A 209 -5.71 -12.25 0.47
N GLU A 210 -6.56 -13.12 -0.06
CA GLU A 210 -7.98 -12.81 -0.26
C GLU A 210 -8.68 -12.56 1.08
N GLU A 211 -8.47 -13.41 2.09
CA GLU A 211 -9.02 -13.22 3.44
C GLU A 211 -8.59 -11.87 4.05
N LEU A 212 -7.31 -11.55 3.95
CA LEU A 212 -6.77 -10.28 4.45
C LEU A 212 -7.37 -9.07 3.73
N LYS A 213 -7.56 -9.15 2.41
CA LYS A 213 -8.22 -8.10 1.62
C LYS A 213 -9.68 -7.91 2.02
N GLU A 214 -10.44 -8.99 2.14
CA GLU A 214 -11.85 -8.91 2.52
C GLU A 214 -12.02 -8.34 3.94
N ARG A 215 -11.18 -8.75 4.88
CA ARG A 215 -11.17 -8.19 6.24
C ARG A 215 -10.88 -6.68 6.20
N SER A 216 -9.84 -6.25 5.48
CA SER A 216 -9.50 -4.83 5.34
C SER A 216 -10.62 -4.05 4.64
N HIS A 217 -11.24 -4.64 3.63
CA HIS A 217 -12.36 -4.06 2.89
C HIS A 217 -13.59 -3.86 3.79
N ALA A 218 -13.96 -4.88 4.57
CA ALA A 218 -15.05 -4.78 5.54
C ALA A 218 -14.79 -3.67 6.58
N ASN A 219 -13.56 -3.62 7.12
CA ASN A 219 -13.18 -2.60 8.09
C ASN A 219 -13.34 -1.18 7.53
N ILE A 220 -12.86 -0.90 6.32
CA ILE A 220 -12.95 0.45 5.73
C ILE A 220 -14.37 0.85 5.31
N GLN A 221 -15.29 -0.10 5.15
CA GLN A 221 -16.70 0.18 4.84
C GLN A 221 -17.57 0.36 6.08
N SER A 222 -17.09 -0.07 7.25
CA SER A 222 -17.79 0.15 8.51
C SER A 222 -17.91 1.65 8.81
N GLU A 223 -18.88 2.04 9.62
CA GLU A 223 -19.05 3.43 10.08
C GLU A 223 -17.76 3.96 10.72
N ARG A 224 -17.10 3.15 11.56
CA ARG A 224 -15.80 3.47 12.14
C ARG A 224 -14.73 3.67 11.07
N GLY A 225 -14.67 2.80 10.05
CA GLY A 225 -13.71 2.90 8.96
C GLY A 225 -13.91 4.14 8.09
N ILE A 226 -15.16 4.54 7.85
CA ILE A 226 -15.48 5.78 7.12
C ILE A 226 -14.95 6.99 7.90
N LEU A 227 -15.23 7.05 9.21
CA LEU A 227 -14.75 8.13 10.08
C LEU A 227 -13.20 8.15 10.14
N LYS A 228 -12.56 6.99 10.30
CA LYS A 228 -11.09 6.89 10.34
C LYS A 228 -10.44 7.39 9.04
N ARG A 229 -11.00 7.07 7.89
CA ARG A 229 -10.48 7.56 6.59
C ARG A 229 -10.63 9.07 6.45
N GLN A 230 -11.78 9.63 6.86
CA GLN A 230 -12.00 11.07 6.87
C GLN A 230 -10.99 11.78 7.81
N THR A 231 -10.85 11.25 9.02
CA THR A 231 -9.89 11.77 10.00
C THR A 231 -8.45 11.74 9.48
N ARG A 232 -8.05 10.62 8.84
CA ARG A 232 -6.73 10.51 8.22
C ARG A 232 -6.50 11.58 7.14
N SER A 233 -7.50 11.76 6.25
CA SER A 233 -7.40 12.78 5.21
C SER A 233 -7.19 14.17 5.81
N ILE A 234 -7.97 14.54 6.80
CA ILE A 234 -7.84 15.85 7.47
C ILE A 234 -6.48 15.99 8.19
N GLN A 235 -6.07 14.96 8.93
CA GLN A 235 -4.87 15.06 9.77
C GLN A 235 -3.59 14.88 8.96
N THR A 236 -3.48 13.82 8.18
CA THR A 236 -2.22 13.44 7.51
C THR A 236 -2.01 14.24 6.22
N GLU A 237 -3.03 14.32 5.37
CA GLU A 237 -2.93 15.09 4.12
C GLU A 237 -2.84 16.59 4.41
N GLY A 238 -3.54 17.06 5.46
CA GLY A 238 -3.39 18.43 5.95
C GLY A 238 -1.97 18.77 6.37
N HIS A 239 -1.25 17.85 7.03
CA HIS A 239 0.16 18.05 7.35
C HIS A 239 1.03 18.19 6.10
N PHE A 240 0.86 17.30 5.11
CA PHE A 240 1.65 17.38 3.87
C PHE A 240 1.32 18.62 3.04
N GLY A 241 0.06 19.05 3.01
CA GLY A 241 -0.36 20.29 2.37
C GLY A 241 0.29 21.50 3.03
N ASP A 242 0.22 21.59 4.36
CA ASP A 242 0.88 22.67 5.11
C ASP A 242 2.39 22.68 4.88
N ILE A 243 3.05 21.51 4.98
CA ILE A 243 4.50 21.34 4.80
C ILE A 243 4.95 21.91 3.46
N LYS A 244 4.25 21.56 2.40
CA LYS A 244 4.69 21.89 1.03
C LYS A 244 4.25 23.25 0.57
N GLU A 245 2.99 23.63 0.84
CA GLU A 245 2.39 24.85 0.30
C GLU A 245 2.52 26.05 1.24
N ASN A 246 2.17 25.88 2.51
CA ASN A 246 2.15 26.99 3.46
C ASN A 246 3.52 27.34 4.02
N GLU A 247 4.39 26.35 4.19
CA GLU A 247 5.70 26.51 4.83
C GLU A 247 6.86 26.35 3.84
N ASN A 248 6.58 26.14 2.55
CA ASN A 248 7.56 26.02 1.46
C ASN A 248 8.70 25.02 1.71
N PHE A 249 8.44 23.98 2.52
CA PHE A 249 9.42 22.92 2.75
C PHE A 249 9.40 21.93 1.57
N ARG A 250 9.98 22.36 0.44
CA ARG A 250 9.96 21.61 -0.81
C ARG A 250 11.21 20.78 -1.05
N ARG A 251 12.29 21.04 -0.36
CA ARG A 251 13.59 20.38 -0.53
C ARG A 251 14.31 20.25 0.80
N PHE A 252 15.01 19.13 0.95
CA PHE A 252 15.95 18.94 2.04
C PHE A 252 17.25 19.72 1.77
N ASN A 253 17.84 20.29 2.80
CA ASN A 253 19.12 20.96 2.74
C ASN A 253 20.29 19.98 2.89
N TYR A 254 20.03 18.85 3.56
CA TYR A 254 21.03 17.82 3.82
C TYR A 254 20.90 16.63 2.88
N ARG A 255 21.97 15.83 2.81
CA ARG A 255 22.07 14.57 2.08
C ARG A 255 22.30 13.44 3.07
N SER A 256 22.03 12.21 2.69
CA SER A 256 21.94 10.98 3.47
C SER A 256 20.66 10.86 4.29
N ALA A 257 20.15 9.64 4.39
CA ALA A 257 18.88 9.34 5.04
C ALA A 257 18.84 9.78 6.52
N ASP A 258 19.95 9.60 7.25
CA ASP A 258 20.06 10.01 8.65
C ASP A 258 19.95 11.54 8.83
N LYS A 259 20.63 12.32 7.99
CA LYS A 259 20.59 13.78 8.07
C LYS A 259 19.24 14.33 7.60
N VAL A 260 18.68 13.76 6.54
CA VAL A 260 17.33 14.08 6.05
C VAL A 260 16.28 13.75 7.13
N TYR A 261 16.44 12.62 7.81
CA TYR A 261 15.57 12.27 8.93
C TYR A 261 15.65 13.28 10.07
N LYS A 262 16.88 13.70 10.48
CA LYS A 262 17.07 14.69 11.54
C LYS A 262 16.49 16.05 11.15
N GLU A 263 16.72 16.52 9.92
CA GLU A 263 16.13 17.75 9.39
C GLU A 263 14.61 17.69 9.44
N PHE A 264 14.02 16.59 8.97
CA PHE A 264 12.58 16.40 8.99
C PHE A 264 12.01 16.35 10.42
N MET A 265 12.67 15.67 11.36
CA MET A 265 12.23 15.61 12.75
C MET A 265 12.27 16.94 13.46
N LEU A 266 13.29 17.77 13.23
CA LEU A 266 13.34 19.15 13.74
C LEU A 266 12.16 19.98 13.22
N TYR A 267 11.87 19.83 11.94
CA TYR A 267 10.71 20.44 11.32
C TYR A 267 9.38 19.95 11.94
N ALA A 268 9.21 18.64 12.13
CA ALA A 268 8.04 18.05 12.77
C ALA A 268 7.83 18.54 14.21
N ILE A 269 8.90 18.71 14.98
CA ILE A 269 8.85 19.28 16.34
C ILE A 269 8.34 20.72 16.28
N GLY A 270 8.87 21.55 15.39
CA GLY A 270 8.41 22.93 15.20
C GLY A 270 6.91 22.99 14.86
N ARG A 271 6.44 22.12 13.99
CA ARG A 271 5.02 22.00 13.65
C ARG A 271 4.18 21.59 14.85
N ASN A 272 4.62 20.61 15.60
CA ASN A 272 3.91 20.14 16.79
C ASN A 272 3.79 21.27 17.84
N ILE A 273 4.83 22.05 18.04
CA ILE A 273 4.82 23.24 18.94
C ILE A 273 3.78 24.26 18.44
N ASN A 274 3.80 24.59 17.14
CA ASN A 274 2.83 25.51 16.54
C ASN A 274 1.39 24.99 16.68
N LYS A 275 1.17 23.69 16.46
CA LYS A 275 -0.13 23.07 16.62
C LYS A 275 -0.62 23.10 18.06
N TYR A 276 0.27 22.79 19.00
CA TYR A 276 -0.02 22.86 20.43
C TYR A 276 -0.41 24.29 20.86
N HIS A 277 0.35 25.28 20.40
CA HIS A 277 0.05 26.69 20.67
C HIS A 277 -1.33 27.10 20.14
N ARG A 278 -1.70 26.68 18.93
CA ARG A 278 -3.04 26.96 18.36
C ARG A 278 -4.15 26.36 19.22
N PHE A 279 -4.02 25.08 19.64
CA PHE A 279 -5.00 24.45 20.51
C PHE A 279 -5.13 25.13 21.87
N LEU A 280 -4.00 25.55 22.44
CA LEU A 280 -4.00 26.27 23.71
C LEU A 280 -4.71 27.62 23.56
N TYR A 281 -4.43 28.36 22.50
CA TYR A 281 -5.05 29.65 22.21
C TYR A 281 -6.57 29.54 21.95
N GLU A 282 -7.00 28.56 21.20
CA GLU A 282 -8.43 28.27 20.99
C GLU A 282 -9.15 27.91 22.30
N LYS A 283 -8.49 27.17 23.16
CA LYS A 283 -9.01 26.82 24.48
C LYS A 283 -9.18 28.07 25.35
N LEU A 284 -8.20 28.96 25.38
CA LEU A 284 -8.24 30.22 26.13
C LEU A 284 -9.36 31.12 25.62
N ARG A 285 -9.51 31.32 24.31
CA ARG A 285 -10.61 32.10 23.72
C ARG A 285 -11.99 31.58 24.08
N LYS A 286 -12.16 30.24 24.15
CA LYS A 286 -13.43 29.63 24.57
C LYS A 286 -13.75 29.86 26.05
N PHE A 287 -12.72 30.02 26.88
CA PHE A 287 -12.89 30.40 28.29
C PHE A 287 -13.28 31.86 28.44
N GLU A 288 -12.61 32.77 27.75
CA GLU A 288 -12.92 34.22 27.78
C GLU A 288 -14.32 34.51 27.24
N GLY A 289 -14.78 33.82 26.18
CA GLY A 289 -16.12 33.95 25.63
C GLY A 289 -17.26 33.35 26.49
N LYS A 290 -16.92 32.61 27.57
CA LYS A 290 -17.92 32.08 28.52
C LYS A 290 -18.04 32.92 29.79
N THR A 291 -17.14 33.87 29.97
CA THR A 291 -17.09 34.78 31.12
C THR A 291 -17.60 36.19 30.76
N ALA A 292 -18.05 36.41 29.54
CA ALA A 292 -18.78 37.60 29.07
C ALA A 292 -20.26 37.24 28.81
#